data_4b82deefa3435ac33450f16a98d91e30
#
_entry.id   4b82deefa3435ac33450f16a98d91e30
#
_cell.length_a   1.000
_cell.length_b   1.000
_cell.length_c   1.000
_cell.angle_alpha   90.00
_cell.angle_beta   90.00
_cell.angle_gamma   90.00
#
_symmetry.space_group_name_H-M   'P 1'
#
loop_
_entity.id
_entity.type
_entity.pdbx_description
1 polymer ?
#
loop_
_entity_poly.entity_id
_entity_poly.type
_entity_poly.pdbx_seq_one_letter_code
_entity_poly.pdbx_strand_id
1 'polypeptide(L)'
;MLNHKTRFAPSPNGKLHIGHAFSAIISEKIAKKYDGEFLVRIEDIDASRSSKKNIKRIIDDLKWLNIKFEDKKIRRQSKFYDIYEHFLKKLRDLNLIYPCWATRSEIKKSIIQNQNSYRNWNIDPDGQYIYPGIYKNISSSERSGLM
;
A
#
# COMPACT_ATOMS: atom_id res chain seq x y z
N MET A 1 -13.89 -25.21 7.34
CA MET A 1 -13.12 -24.44 8.33
C MET A 1 -12.60 -23.18 7.67
N LEU A 2 -12.75 -22.02 8.29
CA LEU A 2 -12.15 -20.77 7.79
C LEU A 2 -10.63 -20.90 7.87
N ASN A 3 -9.94 -20.86 6.73
CA ASN A 3 -8.48 -20.89 6.68
C ASN A 3 -7.96 -19.49 7.06
N HIS A 4 -7.67 -19.28 8.34
CA HIS A 4 -7.17 -18.01 8.84
C HIS A 4 -5.79 -17.70 8.24
N LYS A 5 -5.62 -16.48 7.70
CA LYS A 5 -4.34 -16.02 7.17
C LYS A 5 -3.98 -14.68 7.78
N THR A 6 -2.76 -14.57 8.25
CA THR A 6 -2.18 -13.29 8.65
C THR A 6 -0.99 -12.97 7.76
N ARG A 7 -0.59 -11.71 7.75
CA ARG A 7 0.49 -11.28 6.87
C ARG A 7 1.33 -10.18 7.50
N PHE A 8 2.63 -10.30 7.33
CA PHE A 8 3.57 -9.20 7.48
C PHE A 8 4.04 -8.74 6.08
N ALA A 9 3.91 -7.44 5.80
CA ALA A 9 4.10 -6.90 4.45
C ALA A 9 5.01 -5.66 4.45
N PRO A 10 6.33 -5.83 4.69
CA PRO A 10 7.26 -4.71 4.77
C PRO A 10 7.67 -4.20 3.39
N SER A 11 7.85 -2.86 3.28
CA SER A 11 8.50 -2.23 2.13
C SER A 11 10.01 -2.20 2.33
N PRO A 12 10.83 -2.64 1.34
CA PRO A 12 12.29 -2.74 1.48
C PRO A 12 13.00 -1.41 1.19
N ASN A 13 12.47 -0.29 1.71
CA ASN A 13 13.00 1.05 1.57
C ASN A 13 14.02 1.44 2.67
N GLY A 14 14.22 0.58 3.66
CA GLY A 14 15.14 0.80 4.78
C GLY A 14 15.27 -0.43 5.67
N LYS A 15 15.86 -0.22 6.86
CA LYS A 15 15.95 -1.25 7.91
C LYS A 15 14.62 -1.38 8.63
N LEU A 16 14.34 -2.59 9.15
CA LEU A 16 13.24 -2.77 10.08
C LEU A 16 13.54 -2.05 11.41
N HIS A 17 12.49 -1.61 12.08
CA HIS A 17 12.55 -1.06 13.44
C HIS A 17 11.61 -1.85 14.37
N ILE A 18 11.60 -1.51 15.66
CA ILE A 18 10.85 -2.26 16.67
C ILE A 18 9.35 -2.39 16.35
N GLY A 19 8.73 -1.39 15.75
CA GLY A 19 7.32 -1.46 15.32
C GLY A 19 7.08 -2.52 14.25
N HIS A 20 8.02 -2.69 13.30
CA HIS A 20 7.95 -3.77 12.32
C HIS A 20 8.11 -5.14 12.98
N ALA A 21 9.05 -5.28 13.91
CA ALA A 21 9.27 -6.51 14.67
C ALA A 21 7.99 -6.90 15.45
N PHE A 22 7.40 -5.93 16.17
CA PHE A 22 6.14 -6.12 16.89
C PHE A 22 5.01 -6.59 15.97
N SER A 23 4.80 -5.91 14.84
CA SER A 23 3.77 -6.27 13.85
C SER A 23 3.97 -7.70 13.31
N ALA A 24 5.21 -8.06 12.98
CA ALA A 24 5.53 -9.40 12.47
C ALA A 24 5.26 -10.48 13.53
N ILE A 25 5.72 -10.28 14.78
CA ILE A 25 5.54 -11.21 15.89
C ILE A 25 4.05 -11.40 16.22
N ILE A 26 3.28 -10.31 16.30
CA ILE A 26 1.84 -10.40 16.58
C ILE A 26 1.10 -11.13 15.46
N SER A 27 1.41 -10.81 14.20
CA SER A 27 0.80 -11.49 13.05
C SER A 27 1.09 -13.00 13.05
N GLU A 28 2.33 -13.40 13.33
CA GLU A 28 2.71 -14.82 13.42
C GLU A 28 1.99 -15.52 14.59
N LYS A 29 1.95 -14.88 15.77
CA LYS A 29 1.28 -15.43 16.94
C LYS A 29 -0.23 -15.60 16.73
N ILE A 30 -0.88 -14.66 16.04
CA ILE A 30 -2.31 -14.74 15.70
C ILE A 30 -2.54 -15.93 14.74
N ALA A 31 -1.73 -16.06 13.67
CA ALA A 31 -1.83 -17.21 12.79
C ALA A 31 -1.75 -18.52 13.57
N LYS A 32 -0.72 -18.66 14.41
CA LYS A 32 -0.50 -19.85 15.24
C LYS A 32 -1.65 -20.13 16.21
N LYS A 33 -2.21 -19.09 16.84
CA LYS A 33 -3.33 -19.23 17.79
C LYS A 33 -4.58 -19.82 17.15
N TYR A 34 -4.83 -19.49 15.88
CA TYR A 34 -6.02 -19.92 15.14
C TYR A 34 -5.72 -21.02 14.10
N ASP A 35 -4.62 -21.75 14.26
CA ASP A 35 -4.17 -22.80 13.34
C ASP A 35 -4.21 -22.34 11.87
N GLY A 36 -3.77 -21.10 11.66
CA GLY A 36 -3.77 -20.41 10.38
C GLY A 36 -2.38 -20.31 9.76
N GLU A 37 -2.29 -19.67 8.60
CA GLU A 37 -1.06 -19.47 7.85
C GLU A 37 -0.52 -18.05 8.06
N PHE A 38 0.77 -17.92 8.41
CA PHE A 38 1.49 -16.66 8.41
C PHE A 38 2.24 -16.47 7.08
N LEU A 39 2.00 -15.34 6.43
CA LEU A 39 2.56 -15.01 5.12
C LEU A 39 3.51 -13.80 5.20
N VAL A 40 4.57 -13.84 4.40
CA VAL A 40 5.47 -12.69 4.19
C VAL A 40 5.30 -12.17 2.77
N ARG A 41 5.04 -10.87 2.62
CA ARG A 41 4.98 -10.19 1.33
C ARG A 41 5.94 -9.01 1.32
N ILE A 42 6.87 -8.99 0.39
CA ILE A 42 7.77 -7.86 0.19
C ILE A 42 7.07 -6.86 -0.74
N GLU A 43 6.85 -5.64 -0.26
CA GLU A 43 6.19 -4.56 -0.99
C GLU A 43 7.23 -3.72 -1.75
N ASP A 44 7.79 -4.32 -2.80
CA ASP A 44 8.88 -3.80 -3.62
C ASP A 44 8.43 -3.21 -4.96
N ILE A 45 7.18 -2.70 -5.01
CA ILE A 45 6.59 -2.13 -6.22
C ILE A 45 7.27 -0.82 -6.64
N ASP A 46 7.75 -0.03 -5.67
CA ASP A 46 8.54 1.17 -5.92
C ASP A 46 10.02 0.78 -6.10
N ALA A 47 10.43 0.57 -7.35
CA ALA A 47 11.78 0.15 -7.68
C ALA A 47 12.86 1.19 -7.28
N SER A 48 12.51 2.49 -7.22
CA SER A 48 13.46 3.56 -6.89
C SER A 48 13.89 3.53 -5.42
N ARG A 49 13.01 3.06 -4.52
CA ARG A 49 13.25 2.98 -3.07
C ARG A 49 13.53 1.56 -2.59
N SER A 50 13.32 0.56 -3.43
CA SER A 50 13.49 -0.85 -3.08
C SER A 50 14.90 -1.34 -3.43
N SER A 51 15.56 -2.03 -2.51
CA SER A 51 16.87 -2.64 -2.77
C SER A 51 16.91 -4.12 -2.43
N LYS A 52 17.63 -4.90 -3.25
CA LYS A 52 17.88 -6.32 -2.98
C LYS A 52 18.55 -6.54 -1.62
N LYS A 53 19.43 -5.61 -1.21
CA LYS A 53 20.11 -5.63 0.09
C LYS A 53 19.11 -5.51 1.25
N ASN A 54 18.12 -4.61 1.14
CA ASN A 54 17.11 -4.45 2.18
C ASN A 54 16.14 -5.64 2.22
N ILE A 55 15.79 -6.22 1.08
CA ILE A 55 14.98 -7.46 1.03
C ILE A 55 15.68 -8.58 1.80
N LYS A 56 16.99 -8.78 1.54
CA LYS A 56 17.78 -9.79 2.26
C LYS A 56 17.78 -9.51 3.76
N ARG A 57 18.04 -8.26 4.16
CA ARG A 57 18.02 -7.87 5.59
C ARG A 57 16.69 -8.14 6.27
N ILE A 58 15.56 -7.83 5.61
CA ILE A 58 14.23 -8.12 6.15
C ILE A 58 14.08 -9.62 6.44
N ILE A 59 14.52 -10.47 5.53
CA ILE A 59 14.47 -11.93 5.70
C ILE A 59 15.37 -12.37 6.86
N ASP A 60 16.59 -11.84 6.92
CA ASP A 60 17.56 -12.13 7.98
C ASP A 60 17.03 -11.68 9.35
N ASP A 61 16.44 -10.48 9.44
CA ASP A 61 15.83 -9.94 10.66
C ASP A 61 14.65 -10.80 11.15
N LEU A 62 13.78 -11.24 10.24
CA LEU A 62 12.66 -12.13 10.59
C LEU A 62 13.16 -13.49 11.12
N LYS A 63 14.22 -14.04 10.52
CA LYS A 63 14.86 -15.27 11.00
C LYS A 63 15.51 -15.08 12.37
N TRP A 64 16.18 -13.94 12.57
CA TRP A 64 16.78 -13.57 13.85
C TRP A 64 15.71 -13.44 14.96
N LEU A 65 14.54 -12.91 14.64
CA LEU A 65 13.37 -12.85 15.54
C LEU A 65 12.72 -14.23 15.77
N ASN A 66 13.27 -15.29 15.18
CA ASN A 66 12.73 -16.65 15.25
C ASN A 66 11.29 -16.80 14.72
N ILE A 67 10.87 -15.91 13.81
CA ILE A 67 9.56 -15.97 13.16
C ILE A 67 9.56 -17.14 12.15
N LYS A 68 8.54 -17.98 12.18
CA LYS A 68 8.41 -19.15 11.31
C LYS A 68 7.67 -18.79 10.03
N PHE A 69 8.36 -18.93 8.90
CA PHE A 69 7.78 -18.76 7.56
C PHE A 69 8.56 -19.61 6.54
N GLU A 70 7.97 -19.86 5.38
CA GLU A 70 8.63 -20.59 4.30
C GLU A 70 9.21 -19.61 3.28
N ASP A 71 10.53 -19.64 3.11
CA ASP A 71 11.26 -18.74 2.17
C ASP A 71 10.67 -18.80 0.73
N LYS A 72 10.26 -19.99 0.27
CA LYS A 72 9.67 -20.19 -1.06
C LYS A 72 8.27 -19.61 -1.21
N LYS A 73 7.57 -19.32 -0.11
CA LYS A 73 6.26 -18.69 -0.10
C LYS A 73 6.33 -17.17 0.03
N ILE A 74 7.51 -16.58 0.16
CA ILE A 74 7.66 -15.12 0.19
C ILE A 74 7.20 -14.56 -1.14
N ARG A 75 6.14 -13.74 -1.10
CA ARG A 75 5.62 -13.06 -2.28
C ARG A 75 6.28 -11.69 -2.43
N ARG A 76 6.77 -11.39 -3.62
CA ARG A 76 7.28 -10.07 -4.00
C ARG A 76 6.27 -9.39 -4.93
N GLN A 77 5.82 -8.19 -4.59
CA GLN A 77 4.84 -7.46 -5.41
C GLN A 77 5.36 -7.16 -6.81
N SER A 78 6.65 -6.84 -6.95
CA SER A 78 7.28 -6.56 -8.24
C SER A 78 7.22 -7.71 -9.26
N LYS A 79 6.89 -8.92 -8.84
CA LYS A 79 6.73 -10.09 -9.74
C LYS A 79 5.30 -10.27 -10.27
N PHE A 80 4.39 -9.36 -9.97
CA PHE A 80 2.96 -9.51 -10.27
C PHE A 80 2.36 -8.30 -10.99
N TYR A 81 3.18 -7.51 -11.68
CA TYR A 81 2.71 -6.34 -12.43
C TYR A 81 1.62 -6.68 -13.45
N ASP A 82 1.78 -7.76 -14.20
CA ASP A 82 0.79 -8.20 -15.21
C ASP A 82 -0.59 -8.41 -14.58
N ILE A 83 -0.62 -8.99 -13.37
CA ILE A 83 -1.87 -9.21 -12.63
C ILE A 83 -2.46 -7.86 -12.19
N TYR A 84 -1.63 -6.94 -11.72
CA TYR A 84 -2.10 -5.61 -11.30
C TYR A 84 -2.63 -4.81 -12.49
N GLU A 85 -1.95 -4.85 -13.64
CA GLU A 85 -2.42 -4.21 -14.87
C GLU A 85 -3.76 -4.79 -15.35
N HIS A 86 -3.91 -6.11 -15.31
CA HIS A 86 -5.17 -6.76 -15.66
C HIS A 86 -6.34 -6.25 -14.79
N PHE A 87 -6.15 -6.19 -13.46
CA PHE A 87 -7.20 -5.69 -12.56
C PHE A 87 -7.39 -4.18 -12.67
N LEU A 88 -6.33 -3.40 -12.91
CA LEU A 88 -6.43 -1.97 -13.18
C LEU A 88 -7.30 -1.70 -14.42
N LYS A 89 -7.12 -2.49 -15.47
CA LYS A 89 -7.97 -2.41 -16.67
C LYS A 89 -9.43 -2.67 -16.32
N LYS A 90 -9.74 -3.73 -15.57
CA LYS A 90 -11.12 -4.02 -15.12
C LYS A 90 -11.74 -2.85 -14.34
N LEU A 91 -10.98 -2.24 -13.42
CA LEU A 91 -11.47 -1.09 -12.66
C LEU A 91 -11.74 0.12 -13.56
N ARG A 92 -10.91 0.32 -14.59
CA ARG A 92 -11.11 1.37 -15.60
C ARG A 92 -12.37 1.12 -16.43
N ASP A 93 -12.57 -0.12 -16.89
CA ASP A 93 -13.73 -0.51 -17.69
C ASP A 93 -15.04 -0.33 -16.89
N LEU A 94 -14.98 -0.49 -15.57
CA LEU A 94 -16.09 -0.24 -14.64
C LEU A 94 -16.23 1.25 -14.22
N ASN A 95 -15.42 2.17 -14.76
CA ASN A 95 -15.38 3.59 -14.38
C ASN A 95 -15.16 3.84 -12.87
N LEU A 96 -14.48 2.92 -12.18
CA LEU A 96 -14.19 3.02 -10.73
C LEU A 96 -12.88 3.78 -10.43
N ILE A 97 -12.08 4.07 -11.44
CA ILE A 97 -10.82 4.81 -11.32
C ILE A 97 -10.71 5.88 -12.39
N TYR A 98 -9.93 6.89 -12.10
CA TYR A 98 -9.57 7.97 -13.02
C TYR A 98 -8.10 8.38 -12.82
N PRO A 99 -7.43 8.89 -13.86
CA PRO A 99 -6.07 9.38 -13.73
C PRO A 99 -6.04 10.65 -12.87
N CYS A 100 -5.01 10.74 -12.01
CA CYS A 100 -4.83 11.88 -11.12
C CYS A 100 -3.35 12.29 -11.11
N TRP A 101 -3.08 13.55 -11.45
CA TRP A 101 -1.74 14.17 -11.44
C TRP A 101 -1.53 15.11 -10.26
N ALA A 102 -2.53 15.24 -9.37
CA ALA A 102 -2.46 16.16 -8.25
C ALA A 102 -1.28 15.86 -7.32
N THR A 103 -0.45 16.85 -7.12
CA THR A 103 0.58 16.83 -6.08
C THR A 103 -0.04 17.03 -4.69
N ARG A 104 0.66 16.62 -3.64
CA ARG A 104 0.23 16.87 -2.25
C ARG A 104 0.00 18.36 -1.97
N SER A 105 0.79 19.24 -2.59
CA SER A 105 0.65 20.69 -2.45
C SER A 105 -0.64 21.21 -3.08
N GLU A 106 -0.98 20.75 -4.27
CA GLU A 106 -2.23 21.12 -4.97
C GLU A 106 -3.46 20.62 -4.21
N ILE A 107 -3.42 19.39 -3.72
CA ILE A 107 -4.48 18.83 -2.86
C ILE A 107 -4.68 19.73 -1.63
N LYS A 108 -3.60 20.08 -0.93
CA LYS A 108 -3.67 20.94 0.26
C LYS A 108 -4.22 22.32 -0.07
N LYS A 109 -3.78 22.95 -1.16
CA LYS A 109 -4.28 24.25 -1.62
C LYS A 109 -5.77 24.19 -1.93
N SER A 110 -6.21 23.19 -2.66
CA SER A 110 -7.63 22.99 -3.00
C SER A 110 -8.49 22.81 -1.74
N ILE A 111 -8.02 22.06 -0.74
CA ILE A 111 -8.73 21.89 0.53
C ILE A 111 -8.87 23.23 1.25
N ILE A 112 -7.78 24.01 1.37
CA ILE A 112 -7.80 25.34 2.03
C ILE A 112 -8.77 26.29 1.33
N GLN A 113 -8.75 26.34 -0.01
CA GLN A 113 -9.67 27.18 -0.79
C GLN A 113 -11.13 26.78 -0.58
N ASN A 114 -11.41 25.48 -0.52
CA ASN A 114 -12.76 24.97 -0.27
C ASN A 114 -13.20 25.12 1.20
N GLN A 115 -12.28 25.09 2.17
CA GLN A 115 -12.56 25.37 3.59
C GLN A 115 -13.00 26.82 3.82
N ASN A 116 -12.48 27.76 3.05
CA ASN A 116 -12.93 29.17 3.09
C ASN A 116 -14.38 29.33 2.59
N SER A 117 -14.87 28.39 1.76
CA SER A 117 -16.25 28.36 1.24
C SER A 117 -17.18 27.48 2.10
N TYR A 118 -16.64 26.46 2.76
CA TYR A 118 -17.35 25.49 3.62
C TYR A 118 -16.59 25.34 4.93
N ARG A 119 -17.17 25.71 6.06
CA ARG A 119 -16.53 25.79 7.38
C ARG A 119 -15.84 24.52 7.88
N ASN A 120 -16.16 23.32 7.35
CA ASN A 120 -15.53 22.05 7.74
C ASN A 120 -15.30 21.17 6.52
N TRP A 121 -14.03 20.87 6.20
CA TRP A 121 -13.69 19.83 5.23
C TRP A 121 -13.79 18.45 5.89
N ASN A 122 -14.30 17.45 5.16
CA ASN A 122 -14.43 16.10 5.67
C ASN A 122 -13.06 15.47 5.95
N ILE A 123 -12.96 14.81 7.10
CA ILE A 123 -11.76 14.10 7.58
C ILE A 123 -12.13 12.62 7.70
N ASP A 124 -11.22 11.73 7.31
CA ASP A 124 -11.38 10.30 7.49
C ASP A 124 -11.15 9.88 8.95
N PRO A 125 -11.44 8.61 9.33
CA PRO A 125 -11.23 8.13 10.69
C PRO A 125 -9.77 8.22 11.18
N ASP A 126 -8.79 8.27 10.27
CA ASP A 126 -7.37 8.39 10.58
C ASP A 126 -6.91 9.86 10.70
N GLY A 127 -7.85 10.81 10.59
CA GLY A 127 -7.58 12.25 10.72
C GLY A 127 -7.01 12.89 9.45
N GLN A 128 -7.08 12.22 8.30
CA GLN A 128 -6.63 12.77 7.03
C GLN A 128 -7.78 13.46 6.29
N TYR A 129 -7.48 14.54 5.59
CA TYR A 129 -8.46 15.21 4.75
C TYR A 129 -8.87 14.32 3.57
N ILE A 130 -10.18 14.19 3.34
CA ILE A 130 -10.70 13.47 2.17
C ILE A 130 -10.28 14.22 0.90
N TYR A 131 -9.82 13.47 -0.10
CA TYR A 131 -9.38 14.03 -1.38
C TYR A 131 -10.48 14.86 -2.06
N PRO A 132 -10.20 16.11 -2.49
CA PRO A 132 -11.21 17.03 -3.03
C PRO A 132 -11.71 16.69 -4.44
N GLY A 133 -11.19 15.65 -5.07
CA GLY A 133 -11.65 15.24 -6.39
C GLY A 133 -11.21 16.13 -7.54
N ILE A 134 -10.08 16.82 -7.44
CA ILE A 134 -9.59 17.81 -8.43
C ILE A 134 -9.64 17.26 -9.87
N TYR A 135 -9.29 16.00 -10.08
CA TYR A 135 -9.24 15.36 -11.40
C TYR A 135 -10.40 14.41 -11.66
N LYS A 136 -11.39 14.33 -10.77
CA LYS A 136 -12.48 13.36 -10.89
C LYS A 136 -13.35 13.60 -12.13
N ASN A 137 -13.66 14.86 -12.42
CA ASN A 137 -14.63 15.25 -13.43
C ASN A 137 -14.03 16.03 -14.62
N ILE A 138 -12.72 15.93 -14.84
CA ILE A 138 -12.08 16.58 -15.99
C ILE A 138 -12.49 15.90 -17.30
N SER A 139 -12.67 16.68 -18.35
CA SER A 139 -13.04 16.22 -19.69
C SER A 139 -11.91 15.41 -20.35
N SER A 140 -12.25 14.66 -21.40
CA SER A 140 -11.26 13.90 -22.18
C SER A 140 -10.24 14.81 -22.87
N SER A 141 -10.64 16.01 -23.31
CA SER A 141 -9.78 17.02 -23.92
C SER A 141 -8.76 17.59 -22.93
N GLU A 142 -9.20 17.92 -21.71
CA GLU A 142 -8.31 18.38 -20.63
C GLU A 142 -7.31 17.29 -20.22
N ARG A 143 -7.74 16.00 -20.19
CA ARG A 143 -6.83 14.86 -19.93
C ARG A 143 -5.72 14.74 -20.95
N SER A 144 -6.03 14.94 -22.25
CA SER A 144 -5.03 14.86 -23.33
C SER A 144 -3.96 15.93 -23.24
N GLY A 145 -4.28 17.10 -22.66
CA GLY A 145 -3.31 18.18 -22.41
C GLY A 145 -2.39 17.96 -21.19
N LEU A 146 -2.67 16.96 -20.37
CA LEU A 146 -1.89 16.62 -19.17
C LEU A 146 -0.94 15.42 -19.36
N MET A 147 -1.03 14.71 -20.48
CA MET A 147 -0.15 13.60 -20.88
C MET A 147 0.98 14.10 -21.77
#